data_3076ab11cc27b6ad5af6c98e9f8fa4a0
#
_entry.id   3076ab11cc27b6ad5af6c98e9f8fa4a0
#
_cell.length_a   1.000
_cell.length_b   1.000
_cell.length_c   1.000
_cell.angle_alpha   90.00
_cell.angle_beta   90.00
_cell.angle_gamma   90.00
#
_symmetry.space_group_name_H-M   'P 1'
#
loop_
_entity.id
_entity.type
_entity.pdbx_description
1 polymer ?
#
loop_
_entity_poly.entity_id
_entity_poly.type
_entity_poly.pdbx_seq_one_letter_code
_entity_poly.pdbx_strand_id
1 'polypeptide(L)'
;MKDETVGGVHSSFWAIGAVTLVWNVIGVINFFMQMNADALASFPESHRAIVESRPAWATGAFAIAVFGGALGCLLLLLRKPAAYYLFIASLLGVVVQLIHTLGIASSTIGFSPFEISMIILMPLVVAAFLIWYSKWAERKGWIS
;
A
#
# COMPACT_ATOMS: atom_id res chain seq x y z
N MET A 1 19.90 18.38 24.61
CA MET A 1 18.88 18.26 23.60
C MET A 1 17.67 17.52 24.15
N LYS A 2 16.50 18.03 23.88
CA LYS A 2 15.29 17.40 24.36
C LYS A 2 15.03 16.09 23.64
N ASP A 3 14.75 15.06 24.40
CA ASP A 3 14.46 13.73 23.85
C ASP A 3 13.02 13.68 23.35
N GLU A 4 12.86 13.47 22.05
CA GLU A 4 11.54 13.45 21.40
C GLU A 4 11.01 12.02 21.29
N THR A 5 11.01 11.28 22.38
CA THR A 5 10.53 9.91 22.40
C THR A 5 9.15 9.82 23.04
N VAL A 6 8.36 8.88 22.56
CA VAL A 6 7.07 8.51 23.14
C VAL A 6 7.09 7.00 23.27
N GLY A 7 6.92 6.50 24.52
CA GLY A 7 6.97 5.07 24.77
C GLY A 7 8.33 4.45 24.47
N GLY A 8 9.42 5.23 24.62
CA GLY A 8 10.76 4.75 24.33
C GLY A 8 11.15 4.80 22.87
N VAL A 9 10.32 5.40 22.02
CA VAL A 9 10.53 5.45 20.57
C VAL A 9 10.43 6.91 20.12
N HIS A 10 11.26 7.30 19.16
CA HIS A 10 11.20 8.65 18.61
C HIS A 10 9.80 8.95 18.05
N SER A 11 9.33 10.19 18.27
CA SER A 11 7.98 10.59 17.86
C SER A 11 7.72 10.41 16.36
N SER A 12 8.76 10.52 15.53
CA SER A 12 8.62 10.32 14.09
C SER A 12 8.16 8.91 13.73
N PHE A 13 8.51 7.89 14.54
CA PHE A 13 8.04 6.53 14.32
C PHE A 13 6.52 6.47 14.36
N TRP A 14 5.94 7.10 15.36
CA TRP A 14 4.47 7.12 15.51
C TRP A 14 3.80 7.88 14.39
N ALA A 15 4.40 9.02 13.98
CA ALA A 15 3.87 9.82 12.87
C ALA A 15 3.93 9.05 11.56
N ILE A 16 5.05 8.43 11.25
CA ILE A 16 5.22 7.64 10.03
C ILE A 16 4.27 6.45 10.03
N GLY A 17 4.17 5.74 11.14
CA GLY A 17 3.27 4.60 11.26
C GLY A 17 1.82 5.01 11.07
N ALA A 18 1.40 6.12 11.68
CA ALA A 18 0.03 6.60 11.54
C ALA A 18 -0.28 7.03 10.12
N VAL A 19 0.61 7.79 9.49
CA VAL A 19 0.39 8.29 8.12
C VAL A 19 0.35 7.11 7.13
N THR A 20 1.26 6.16 7.25
CA THR A 20 1.26 5.01 6.35
C THR A 20 0.10 4.07 6.61
N LEU A 21 -0.35 3.97 7.86
CA LEU A 21 -1.57 3.21 8.17
C LEU A 21 -2.79 3.85 7.50
N VAL A 22 -2.92 5.18 7.58
CA VAL A 22 -4.01 5.89 6.90
C VAL A 22 -3.96 5.64 5.40
N TRP A 23 -2.78 5.71 4.79
CA TRP A 23 -2.60 5.42 3.37
C TRP A 23 -3.11 4.01 3.03
N ASN A 24 -2.74 3.02 3.82
CA ASN A 24 -3.13 1.64 3.56
C ASN A 24 -4.62 1.39 3.85
N VAL A 25 -5.19 2.06 4.84
CA VAL A 25 -6.63 1.98 5.13
C VAL A 25 -7.42 2.59 3.97
N ILE A 26 -6.96 3.69 3.40
CA ILE A 26 -7.57 4.25 2.21
C ILE A 26 -7.53 3.22 1.07
N GLY A 27 -6.43 2.49 0.95
CA GLY A 27 -6.32 1.40 -0.03
C GLY A 27 -7.35 0.30 0.21
N VAL A 28 -7.57 -0.07 1.46
CA VAL A 28 -8.59 -1.08 1.82
C VAL A 28 -9.99 -0.57 1.46
N ILE A 29 -10.28 0.68 1.78
CA ILE A 29 -11.58 1.29 1.43
C ILE A 29 -11.74 1.29 -0.10
N ASN A 30 -10.71 1.66 -0.81
CA ASN A 30 -10.72 1.67 -2.28
C ASN A 30 -10.97 0.27 -2.83
N PHE A 31 -10.38 -0.76 -2.22
CA PHE A 31 -10.63 -2.15 -2.61
C PHE A 31 -12.13 -2.48 -2.53
N PHE A 32 -12.76 -2.14 -1.41
CA PHE A 32 -14.19 -2.40 -1.26
C PHE A 32 -15.04 -1.56 -2.21
N MET A 33 -14.65 -0.33 -2.47
CA MET A 33 -15.35 0.51 -3.45
C MET A 33 -15.28 -0.11 -4.85
N GLN A 34 -14.16 -0.69 -5.21
CA GLN A 34 -14.01 -1.34 -6.51
C GLN A 34 -14.85 -2.61 -6.63
N MET A 35 -15.20 -3.22 -5.51
CA MET A 35 -16.08 -4.39 -5.50
C MET A 35 -17.55 -4.01 -5.58
N ASN A 36 -17.88 -2.72 -5.41
CA ASN A 36 -19.25 -2.22 -5.45
C ASN A 36 -19.51 -1.56 -6.79
N ALA A 37 -20.50 -2.05 -7.55
CA ALA A 37 -20.78 -1.56 -8.91
C ALA A 37 -21.16 -0.09 -8.92
N ASP A 38 -21.94 0.36 -7.95
CA ASP A 38 -22.40 1.74 -7.90
C ASP A 38 -21.24 2.69 -7.60
N ALA A 39 -20.37 2.32 -6.67
CA ALA A 39 -19.20 3.12 -6.36
C ALA A 39 -18.22 3.14 -7.53
N LEU A 40 -18.04 1.99 -8.19
CA LEU A 40 -17.15 1.89 -9.34
C LEU A 40 -17.59 2.79 -10.50
N ALA A 41 -18.90 2.98 -10.68
CA ALA A 41 -19.44 3.82 -11.74
C ALA A 41 -19.01 5.28 -11.60
N SER A 42 -18.63 5.71 -10.38
CA SER A 42 -18.15 7.08 -10.15
C SER A 42 -16.67 7.27 -10.46
N PHE A 43 -15.93 6.19 -10.72
CA PHE A 43 -14.49 6.25 -10.99
C PHE A 43 -14.24 6.78 -12.42
N PRO A 44 -13.07 7.39 -12.66
CA PRO A 44 -12.67 7.73 -14.02
C PRO A 44 -12.66 6.50 -14.93
N GLU A 45 -12.91 6.71 -16.22
CA GLU A 45 -13.00 5.61 -17.17
C GLU A 45 -11.73 4.76 -17.19
N SER A 46 -10.55 5.38 -17.08
CA SER A 46 -9.28 4.64 -17.06
C SER A 46 -9.19 3.68 -15.88
N HIS A 47 -9.64 4.11 -14.69
CA HIS A 47 -9.68 3.26 -13.52
C HIS A 47 -10.69 2.14 -13.66
N ARG A 48 -11.88 2.45 -14.21
CA ARG A 48 -12.90 1.43 -14.42
C ARG A 48 -12.43 0.34 -15.37
N ALA A 49 -11.71 0.72 -16.42
CA ALA A 49 -11.18 -0.25 -17.36
C ALA A 49 -10.22 -1.24 -16.69
N ILE A 50 -9.37 -0.74 -15.78
CA ILE A 50 -8.46 -1.59 -15.01
C ILE A 50 -9.25 -2.58 -14.16
N VAL A 51 -10.22 -2.08 -13.41
CA VAL A 51 -10.99 -2.91 -12.49
C VAL A 51 -11.84 -3.94 -13.23
N GLU A 52 -12.54 -3.51 -14.29
CA GLU A 52 -13.46 -4.39 -15.03
C GLU A 52 -12.72 -5.48 -15.79
N SER A 53 -11.49 -5.23 -16.22
CA SER A 53 -10.67 -6.23 -16.92
C SER A 53 -9.84 -7.09 -16.00
N ARG A 54 -9.89 -6.83 -14.69
CA ARG A 54 -8.99 -7.47 -13.74
C ARG A 54 -9.38 -8.93 -13.50
N PRO A 55 -8.45 -9.87 -13.78
CA PRO A 55 -8.70 -11.28 -13.47
C PRO A 55 -8.60 -11.53 -11.95
N ALA A 56 -9.08 -12.70 -11.53
CA ALA A 56 -9.10 -13.05 -10.11
C ALA A 56 -7.71 -12.98 -9.46
N TRP A 57 -6.66 -13.38 -10.17
CA TRP A 57 -5.31 -13.36 -9.61
C TRP A 57 -4.84 -11.92 -9.33
N ALA A 58 -5.21 -10.98 -10.19
CA ALA A 58 -4.86 -9.57 -9.98
C ALA A 58 -5.68 -8.94 -8.84
N THR A 59 -6.96 -9.32 -8.73
CA THR A 59 -7.81 -8.89 -7.61
C THR A 59 -7.26 -9.42 -6.28
N GLY A 60 -6.86 -10.69 -6.25
CA GLY A 60 -6.23 -11.27 -5.07
C GLY A 60 -4.92 -10.58 -4.71
N ALA A 61 -4.12 -10.24 -5.70
CA ALA A 61 -2.87 -9.50 -5.49
C ALA A 61 -3.14 -8.13 -4.90
N PHE A 62 -4.17 -7.43 -5.38
CA PHE A 62 -4.57 -6.13 -4.83
C PHE A 62 -5.01 -6.28 -3.37
N ALA A 63 -5.79 -7.30 -3.06
CA ALA A 63 -6.21 -7.57 -1.68
C ALA A 63 -4.99 -7.79 -0.78
N ILE A 64 -4.04 -8.61 -1.21
CA ILE A 64 -2.81 -8.85 -0.45
C ILE A 64 -2.04 -7.56 -0.25
N ALA A 65 -1.95 -6.72 -1.29
CA ALA A 65 -1.24 -5.46 -1.19
C ALA A 65 -1.84 -4.55 -0.12
N VAL A 66 -3.16 -4.32 -0.17
CA VAL A 66 -3.80 -3.36 0.73
C VAL A 66 -3.98 -3.93 2.14
N PHE A 67 -4.41 -5.17 2.28
CA PHE A 67 -4.60 -5.78 3.60
C PHE A 67 -3.26 -6.07 4.26
N GLY A 68 -2.28 -6.56 3.50
CA GLY A 68 -0.92 -6.78 4.02
C GLY A 68 -0.28 -5.49 4.48
N GLY A 69 -0.43 -4.41 3.71
CA GLY A 69 0.07 -3.10 4.10
C GLY A 69 -0.60 -2.56 5.36
N ALA A 70 -1.93 -2.65 5.44
CA ALA A 70 -2.68 -2.18 6.60
C ALA A 70 -2.32 -2.98 7.86
N LEU A 71 -2.31 -4.30 7.77
CA LEU A 71 -1.93 -5.15 8.90
C LEU A 71 -0.46 -4.94 9.28
N GLY A 72 0.41 -4.77 8.28
CA GLY A 72 1.82 -4.48 8.53
C GLY A 72 2.01 -3.19 9.29
N CYS A 73 1.31 -2.12 8.89
CA CYS A 73 1.37 -0.84 9.61
C CYS A 73 0.83 -0.96 11.02
N LEU A 74 -0.25 -1.73 11.20
CA LEU A 74 -0.80 -1.97 12.53
C LEU A 74 0.21 -2.69 13.41
N LEU A 75 0.85 -3.74 12.90
CA LEU A 75 1.88 -4.47 13.63
C LEU A 75 3.10 -3.59 13.90
N LEU A 76 3.46 -2.71 12.95
CA LEU A 76 4.53 -1.75 13.15
C LEU A 76 4.23 -0.86 14.34
N LEU A 77 3.02 -0.31 14.42
CA LEU A 77 2.59 0.53 15.54
C LEU A 77 2.49 -0.25 16.84
N LEU A 78 2.22 -1.55 16.78
CA LEU A 78 2.26 -2.43 17.94
C LEU A 78 3.68 -2.88 18.28
N ARG A 79 4.66 -2.40 17.53
CA ARG A 79 6.09 -2.68 17.73
C ARG A 79 6.42 -4.17 17.56
N LYS A 80 5.81 -4.79 16.56
CA LYS A 80 6.01 -6.22 16.28
C LYS A 80 6.90 -6.39 15.04
N PRO A 81 7.96 -7.21 15.11
CA PRO A 81 8.85 -7.40 13.94
C PRO A 81 8.17 -8.15 12.79
N ALA A 82 7.06 -8.83 13.03
CA ALA A 82 6.29 -9.49 11.97
C ALA A 82 5.79 -8.52 10.92
N ALA A 83 5.74 -7.21 11.22
CA ALA A 83 5.38 -6.18 10.25
C ALA A 83 6.22 -6.28 8.98
N TYR A 84 7.51 -6.56 9.11
CA TYR A 84 8.41 -6.67 7.97
C TYR A 84 7.92 -7.70 6.95
N TYR A 85 7.48 -8.86 7.42
CA TYR A 85 7.01 -9.92 6.53
C TYR A 85 5.72 -9.56 5.84
N LEU A 86 4.82 -8.85 6.54
CA LEU A 86 3.58 -8.38 5.93
C LEU A 86 3.85 -7.31 4.87
N PHE A 87 4.85 -6.45 5.08
CA PHE A 87 5.23 -5.48 4.08
C PHE A 87 5.84 -6.15 2.84
N ILE A 88 6.60 -7.21 3.01
CA ILE A 88 7.10 -7.99 1.87
C ILE A 88 5.94 -8.60 1.09
N ALA A 89 4.98 -9.21 1.78
CA ALA A 89 3.80 -9.77 1.13
C ALA A 89 3.02 -8.68 0.37
N SER A 90 2.88 -7.50 1.00
CA SER A 90 2.22 -6.36 0.37
C SER A 90 2.95 -5.93 -0.90
N LEU A 91 4.28 -5.84 -0.86
CA LEU A 91 5.07 -5.47 -2.05
C LEU A 91 4.88 -6.48 -3.17
N LEU A 92 4.90 -7.77 -2.84
CA LEU A 92 4.67 -8.81 -3.85
C LEU A 92 3.29 -8.65 -4.48
N GLY A 93 2.28 -8.36 -3.68
CA GLY A 93 0.93 -8.08 -4.19
C GLY A 93 0.90 -6.88 -5.11
N VAL A 94 1.60 -5.80 -4.75
CA VAL A 94 1.71 -4.60 -5.58
C VAL A 94 2.36 -4.95 -6.93
N VAL A 95 3.46 -5.68 -6.90
CA VAL A 95 4.18 -6.05 -8.13
C VAL A 95 3.29 -6.88 -9.04
N VAL A 96 2.62 -7.89 -8.51
CA VAL A 96 1.73 -8.75 -9.30
C VAL A 96 0.58 -7.95 -9.89
N GLN A 97 -0.02 -7.07 -9.10
CA GLN A 97 -1.09 -6.20 -9.57
C GLN A 97 -0.60 -5.26 -10.68
N LEU A 98 0.61 -4.73 -10.54
CA LEU A 98 1.17 -3.81 -11.53
C LEU A 98 1.42 -4.49 -12.87
N ILE A 99 1.70 -5.77 -12.90
CA ILE A 99 1.83 -6.51 -14.15
C ILE A 99 0.53 -6.39 -14.96
N HIS A 100 -0.61 -6.57 -14.31
CA HIS A 100 -1.90 -6.39 -14.97
C HIS A 100 -2.14 -4.94 -15.38
N THR A 101 -1.89 -4.00 -14.47
CA THR A 101 -2.12 -2.57 -14.72
C THR A 101 -1.29 -2.07 -15.90
N LEU A 102 -0.01 -2.47 -15.97
CA LEU A 102 0.87 -2.08 -17.06
C LEU A 102 0.41 -2.69 -18.40
N GLY A 103 -0.10 -3.92 -18.35
CA GLY A 103 -0.67 -4.54 -19.55
C GLY A 103 -1.83 -3.73 -20.12
N ILE A 104 -2.71 -3.24 -19.25
CA ILE A 104 -3.84 -2.39 -19.68
C ILE A 104 -3.33 -1.04 -20.17
N ALA A 105 -2.42 -0.39 -19.41
CA ALA A 105 -1.91 0.93 -19.76
C ALA A 105 -1.17 0.93 -21.10
N SER A 106 -0.49 -0.16 -21.41
CA SER A 106 0.26 -0.25 -22.67
C SER A 106 -0.62 -0.50 -23.89
N SER A 107 -1.86 -0.95 -23.70
CA SER A 107 -2.68 -1.42 -24.81
C SER A 107 -3.56 -0.33 -25.45
N THR A 108 -4.21 0.56 -24.68
CA THR A 108 -5.19 1.45 -25.31
C THR A 108 -5.55 2.69 -24.54
N ILE A 109 -5.22 2.79 -23.29
CA ILE A 109 -5.86 3.80 -22.46
C ILE A 109 -4.91 4.95 -22.24
N GLY A 110 -5.37 6.16 -22.56
CA GLY A 110 -4.59 7.36 -22.34
C GLY A 110 -4.57 7.73 -20.86
N PHE A 111 -3.67 7.12 -20.10
CA PHE A 111 -3.40 7.60 -18.74
C PHE A 111 -2.63 8.91 -18.82
N SER A 112 -3.03 9.87 -18.00
CA SER A 112 -2.21 11.07 -17.81
C SER A 112 -0.94 10.72 -17.03
N PRO A 113 0.13 11.53 -17.14
CA PRO A 113 1.33 11.29 -16.30
C PRO A 113 1.02 11.26 -14.81
N PHE A 114 0.07 12.06 -14.37
CA PHE A 114 -0.36 12.06 -12.97
C PHE A 114 -1.00 10.73 -12.58
N GLU A 115 -1.89 10.19 -13.42
CA GLU A 115 -2.54 8.90 -13.16
C GLU A 115 -1.52 7.77 -13.11
N ILE A 116 -0.55 7.75 -14.01
CA ILE A 116 0.51 6.76 -14.04
C ILE A 116 1.30 6.82 -12.74
N SER A 117 1.68 8.00 -12.29
CA SER A 117 2.42 8.17 -11.04
C SER A 117 1.63 7.65 -9.85
N MET A 118 0.34 8.01 -9.76
CA MET A 118 -0.46 7.64 -8.60
C MET A 118 -0.81 6.15 -8.58
N ILE A 119 -1.05 5.56 -9.75
CA ILE A 119 -1.48 4.15 -9.81
C ILE A 119 -0.29 3.20 -9.71
N ILE A 120 0.82 3.55 -10.31
CA ILE A 120 1.97 2.65 -10.47
C ILE A 120 3.07 2.97 -9.47
N LEU A 121 3.51 4.22 -9.44
CA LEU A 121 4.70 4.61 -8.70
C LEU A 121 4.47 4.67 -7.20
N MET A 122 3.39 5.32 -6.77
CA MET A 122 3.15 5.57 -5.34
C MET A 122 2.97 4.29 -4.53
N PRO A 123 2.15 3.31 -4.95
CA PRO A 123 2.04 2.06 -4.18
C PRO A 123 3.37 1.33 -4.05
N LEU A 124 4.16 1.34 -5.12
CA LEU A 124 5.45 0.67 -5.13
C LEU A 124 6.44 1.35 -4.18
N VAL A 125 6.50 2.68 -4.23
CA VAL A 125 7.38 3.47 -3.35
C VAL A 125 7.00 3.28 -1.89
N VAL A 126 5.71 3.36 -1.57
CA VAL A 126 5.23 3.21 -0.19
C VAL A 126 5.57 1.82 0.34
N ALA A 127 5.32 0.77 -0.46
CA ALA A 127 5.60 -0.60 -0.02
C ALA A 127 7.10 -0.82 0.20
N ALA A 128 7.94 -0.34 -0.72
CA ALA A 128 9.40 -0.45 -0.59
C ALA A 128 9.90 0.33 0.62
N PHE A 129 9.38 1.55 0.82
CA PHE A 129 9.74 2.36 1.98
C PHE A 129 9.40 1.64 3.29
N LEU A 130 8.23 1.03 3.38
CA LEU A 130 7.81 0.35 4.61
C LEU A 130 8.67 -0.87 4.92
N ILE A 131 9.10 -1.60 3.90
CA ILE A 131 10.01 -2.73 4.10
C ILE A 131 11.33 -2.23 4.69
N TRP A 132 11.91 -1.20 4.09
CA TRP A 132 13.15 -0.62 4.57
C TRP A 132 12.97 -0.06 5.97
N TYR A 133 11.90 0.70 6.20
CA TYR A 133 11.66 1.37 7.46
C TYR A 133 11.46 0.38 8.60
N SER A 134 10.74 -0.72 8.38
CA SER A 134 10.52 -1.71 9.42
C SER A 134 11.82 -2.38 9.84
N LYS A 135 12.72 -2.66 8.90
CA LYS A 135 14.04 -3.21 9.23
C LYS A 135 14.91 -2.18 9.94
N TRP A 136 14.86 -0.94 9.51
CA TRP A 136 15.59 0.14 10.17
C TRP A 136 15.12 0.33 11.60
N ALA A 137 13.79 0.32 11.82
CA ALA A 137 13.22 0.45 13.16
C ALA A 137 13.58 -0.74 14.05
N GLU A 138 13.64 -1.94 13.48
CA GLU A 138 14.07 -3.12 14.24
C GLU A 138 15.53 -2.99 14.65
N ARG A 139 16.40 -2.52 13.77
CA ARG A 139 17.81 -2.29 14.11
C ARG A 139 17.98 -1.21 15.18
N LYS A 140 17.07 -0.24 15.24
CA LYS A 140 17.06 0.79 16.28
C LYS A 140 16.51 0.26 17.61
N GLY A 141 15.96 -0.95 17.63
CA GLY A 141 15.33 -1.50 18.83
C GLY A 141 13.93 -0.97 19.08
N TRP A 142 13.34 -0.26 18.12
CA TRP A 142 12.00 0.31 18.27
C TRP A 142 10.90 -0.74 18.12
N ILE A 143 11.17 -1.80 17.36
CA ILE A 143 10.28 -2.95 17.27
C ILE A 143 11.07 -4.21 17.57
N SER A 144 10.42 -5.17 18.24
CA SER A 144 11.09 -6.42 18.64
C SER A 144 10.08 -7.53 18.92
#